data_d69e9fb981941ef314cf2ad21014d0d9
#
_entry.id   d69e9fb981941ef314cf2ad21014d0d9
#
_cell.length_a   1.000
_cell.length_b   1.000
_cell.length_c   1.000
_cell.angle_alpha   90.00
_cell.angle_beta   90.00
_cell.angle_gamma   90.00
#
_symmetry.space_group_name_H-M   'P 1'
#
loop_
_entity.id
_entity.type
_entity.pdbx_description
1 polymer ?
#
loop_
_entity_poly.entity_id
_entity_poly.type
_entity_poly.pdbx_seq_one_letter_code
_entity_poly.pdbx_strand_id
1 'polypeptide(L)'
;MKRKALNNPLVTEDVRVRFAPSPTGYLHLGGGRTALFNWLFARKHGGVFILRIEDTDMQRSSEEMVQGILDGMHWLGLDPDEGPFFQSSFGEQHRAAAHKLVKEGKAYYDFTPKEASDDRTIKERVIDRARAQVGSAREQNPYRHLAFTEAIRRVEAGEPAAIRLKVPAEGASRFDDLVYGTQERDYSDIEDLVLIRSDGHPLYNLSVVVDDIEMRITHVIRGQDHLTNTHKQVLIYEALGAPVPRFAHLPLIMAPGREKLSKRKHGEVVSVTTYRDRGFVPDALVNFLALLGWSPGTDQEIMSRAELVEMFSLEAVNKSSAIFNFSEKDPRDWTDPKALWMNAEYQRAMALTELVELVAEQLKRFNLWREEYASSEREWLARTVDLLRARYRTTQDFATMGRPYFSDDFEYDPDAIKKNLKDERLKDLLPELADRLALVEDFTHDATESALRAYSEEQGVKAGLLINAARTALTGQAVGPGMFDIVVTLGRPRTVERLKRAAALVP
;
A
#
# COMPACT_ATOMS: atom_id res chain seq x y z
N MET A 1 -34.33 24.87 -29.83
CA MET A 1 -34.90 23.66 -29.20
C MET A 1 -34.10 23.37 -27.94
N LYS A 2 -34.70 23.64 -26.77
CA LYS A 2 -34.08 23.47 -25.45
C LYS A 2 -34.10 21.97 -25.10
N ARG A 3 -32.93 21.35 -24.87
CA ARG A 3 -32.86 20.02 -24.29
C ARG A 3 -33.28 20.09 -22.81
N LYS A 4 -34.39 19.43 -22.48
CA LYS A 4 -34.81 19.18 -21.11
C LYS A 4 -33.79 18.26 -20.44
N ALA A 5 -33.13 18.74 -19.39
CA ALA A 5 -32.43 17.90 -18.45
C ALA A 5 -33.46 16.97 -17.79
N LEU A 6 -33.28 15.70 -17.91
CA LEU A 6 -33.98 14.67 -17.13
C LEU A 6 -33.41 14.72 -15.70
N ASN A 7 -34.08 15.48 -14.83
CA ASN A 7 -33.93 15.32 -13.39
C ASN A 7 -34.54 13.96 -13.00
N ASN A 8 -33.70 12.96 -12.84
CA ASN A 8 -34.05 11.76 -12.12
C ASN A 8 -33.72 12.04 -10.63
N PRO A 9 -34.69 12.05 -9.70
CA PRO A 9 -34.39 12.12 -8.30
C PRO A 9 -33.73 10.81 -7.93
N LEU A 10 -32.40 10.82 -7.81
CA LEU A 10 -31.66 9.75 -7.17
C LEU A 10 -32.19 9.63 -5.74
N VAL A 11 -32.98 8.60 -5.47
CA VAL A 11 -33.12 8.05 -4.14
C VAL A 11 -31.69 7.86 -3.66
N THR A 12 -31.27 8.58 -2.65
CA THR A 12 -29.98 8.40 -2.00
C THR A 12 -30.02 7.05 -1.29
N GLU A 13 -29.78 5.97 -2.04
CA GLU A 13 -29.40 4.71 -1.39
C GLU A 13 -28.14 4.99 -0.61
N ASP A 14 -28.17 4.69 0.69
CA ASP A 14 -26.97 4.83 1.53
C ASP A 14 -25.83 4.06 0.89
N VAL A 15 -24.78 4.76 0.47
CA VAL A 15 -23.63 4.14 -0.18
C VAL A 15 -22.98 3.13 0.77
N ARG A 16 -22.88 1.89 0.34
CA ARG A 16 -22.19 0.82 1.06
C ARG A 16 -21.15 0.16 0.17
N VAL A 17 -19.92 0.24 0.59
CA VAL A 17 -18.75 -0.33 -0.11
C VAL A 17 -17.98 -1.27 0.81
N ARG A 18 -17.14 -2.11 0.24
CA ARG A 18 -16.35 -3.04 1.04
C ARG A 18 -14.94 -3.23 0.47
N PHE A 19 -13.97 -3.35 1.38
CA PHE A 19 -12.69 -3.97 1.10
C PHE A 19 -12.75 -5.43 1.53
N ALA A 20 -12.45 -6.35 0.60
CA ALA A 20 -12.62 -7.79 0.81
C ALA A 20 -11.31 -8.55 0.48
N PRO A 21 -10.26 -8.40 1.34
CA PRO A 21 -8.99 -9.05 1.10
C PRO A 21 -9.02 -10.53 1.50
N SER A 22 -8.31 -11.37 0.71
CA SER A 22 -7.96 -12.72 1.16
C SER A 22 -6.68 -12.64 2.01
N PRO A 23 -6.64 -13.27 3.21
CA PRO A 23 -5.52 -13.17 4.13
C PRO A 23 -4.36 -14.10 3.72
N THR A 24 -3.78 -13.84 2.55
CA THR A 24 -2.65 -14.60 1.96
C THR A 24 -1.30 -13.92 2.18
N GLY A 25 -1.26 -12.87 3.01
CA GLY A 25 -0.08 -12.09 3.36
C GLY A 25 -0.45 -10.72 3.94
N TYR A 26 0.57 -9.93 4.32
CA TYR A 26 0.36 -8.56 4.80
C TYR A 26 -0.28 -7.67 3.73
N LEU A 27 -0.89 -6.55 4.16
CA LEU A 27 -1.49 -5.58 3.25
C LEU A 27 -0.44 -5.04 2.26
N HIS A 28 -0.63 -5.34 0.97
CA HIS A 28 0.25 -4.81 -0.09
C HIS A 28 -0.29 -3.50 -0.66
N LEU A 29 0.57 -2.70 -1.34
CA LEU A 29 0.21 -1.38 -1.88
C LEU A 29 -1.06 -1.42 -2.74
N GLY A 30 -1.24 -2.47 -3.57
CA GLY A 30 -2.45 -2.64 -4.38
C GLY A 30 -3.71 -2.84 -3.54
N GLY A 31 -3.60 -3.61 -2.45
CA GLY A 31 -4.68 -3.78 -1.47
C GLY A 31 -4.96 -2.49 -0.73
N GLY A 32 -3.90 -1.82 -0.23
CA GLY A 32 -4.00 -0.50 0.43
C GLY A 32 -4.68 0.54 -0.46
N ARG A 33 -4.33 0.62 -1.76
CA ARG A 33 -5.01 1.50 -2.72
C ARG A 33 -6.49 1.12 -2.89
N THR A 34 -6.80 -0.17 -2.99
CA THR A 34 -8.20 -0.61 -3.12
C THR A 34 -9.01 -0.26 -1.87
N ALA A 35 -8.46 -0.49 -0.68
CA ALA A 35 -9.07 -0.08 0.58
C ALA A 35 -9.28 1.44 0.62
N LEU A 36 -8.26 2.21 0.26
CA LEU A 36 -8.31 3.67 0.20
C LEU A 36 -9.41 4.19 -0.72
N PHE A 37 -9.54 3.64 -1.95
CA PHE A 37 -10.56 4.11 -2.90
C PHE A 37 -11.98 3.79 -2.43
N ASN A 38 -12.20 2.64 -1.78
CA ASN A 38 -13.45 2.32 -1.10
C ASN A 38 -13.72 3.31 0.05
N TRP A 39 -12.72 3.58 0.88
CA TRP A 39 -12.83 4.51 2.01
C TRP A 39 -13.13 5.94 1.54
N LEU A 40 -12.37 6.46 0.54
CA LEU A 40 -12.60 7.80 -0.02
C LEU A 40 -14.01 7.94 -0.60
N PHE A 41 -14.45 6.92 -1.34
CA PHE A 41 -15.79 6.91 -1.92
C PHE A 41 -16.88 6.90 -0.84
N ALA A 42 -16.75 6.07 0.19
CA ALA A 42 -17.67 6.06 1.32
C ALA A 42 -17.70 7.42 2.04
N ARG A 43 -16.53 7.96 2.39
CA ARG A 43 -16.45 9.26 3.12
C ARG A 43 -17.04 10.41 2.31
N LYS A 44 -16.77 10.48 1.00
CA LYS A 44 -17.33 11.51 0.12
C LYS A 44 -18.86 11.50 0.07
N HIS A 45 -19.45 10.31 0.10
CA HIS A 45 -20.90 10.14 -0.04
C HIS A 45 -21.63 9.96 1.29
N GLY A 46 -20.94 10.10 2.45
CA GLY A 46 -21.53 9.84 3.77
C GLY A 46 -21.98 8.39 3.95
N GLY A 47 -21.35 7.47 3.22
CA GLY A 47 -21.69 6.05 3.22
C GLY A 47 -20.90 5.22 4.22
N VAL A 48 -21.05 3.90 4.12
CA VAL A 48 -20.45 2.89 5.02
C VAL A 48 -19.33 2.15 4.31
N PHE A 49 -18.16 2.07 4.96
CA PHE A 49 -17.02 1.28 4.54
C PHE A 49 -16.91 0.01 5.38
N ILE A 50 -17.00 -1.15 4.73
CA ILE A 50 -17.05 -2.47 5.35
C ILE A 50 -15.73 -3.21 5.10
N LEU A 51 -15.25 -3.94 6.12
CA LEU A 51 -14.15 -4.87 5.97
C LEU A 51 -14.70 -6.31 6.05
N ARG A 52 -14.45 -7.11 5.00
CA ARG A 52 -14.72 -8.54 4.97
C ARG A 52 -13.46 -9.32 4.63
N ILE A 53 -13.01 -10.17 5.51
CA ILE A 53 -11.87 -11.06 5.29
C ILE A 53 -12.36 -12.32 4.56
N GLU A 54 -11.82 -12.56 3.36
CA GLU A 54 -12.17 -13.75 2.54
C GLU A 54 -11.24 -14.92 2.87
N ASP A 55 -11.52 -15.57 3.99
CA ASP A 55 -10.74 -16.64 4.65
C ASP A 55 -11.20 -18.05 4.33
N THR A 56 -11.94 -18.26 3.26
CA THR A 56 -12.49 -19.57 2.87
C THR A 56 -11.41 -20.61 2.50
N ASP A 57 -10.20 -20.20 2.17
CA ASP A 57 -9.04 -21.08 1.99
C ASP A 57 -8.22 -21.17 3.29
N MET A 58 -8.65 -22.05 4.20
CA MET A 58 -8.04 -22.23 5.52
C MET A 58 -6.55 -22.65 5.47
N GLN A 59 -6.07 -23.23 4.36
CA GLN A 59 -4.67 -23.63 4.23
C GLN A 59 -3.73 -22.44 3.98
N ARG A 60 -4.27 -21.32 3.49
CA ARG A 60 -3.52 -20.11 3.17
C ARG A 60 -3.80 -18.95 4.10
N SER A 61 -4.74 -19.11 5.02
CA SER A 61 -5.17 -18.07 5.95
C SER A 61 -4.55 -18.31 7.32
N SER A 62 -3.90 -17.31 7.92
CA SER A 62 -3.44 -17.37 9.30
C SER A 62 -3.91 -16.12 10.06
N GLU A 63 -4.06 -16.23 11.38
CA GLU A 63 -4.39 -15.09 12.24
C GLU A 63 -3.37 -13.98 12.12
N GLU A 64 -2.08 -14.31 11.98
CA GLU A 64 -1.00 -13.33 11.79
C GLU A 64 -1.21 -12.50 10.51
N MET A 65 -1.63 -13.14 9.41
CA MET A 65 -1.88 -12.44 8.14
C MET A 65 -3.11 -11.53 8.23
N VAL A 66 -4.16 -11.97 8.93
CA VAL A 66 -5.33 -11.12 9.22
C VAL A 66 -4.90 -9.90 10.03
N GLN A 67 -4.15 -10.12 11.13
CA GLN A 67 -3.66 -9.03 11.96
C GLN A 67 -2.79 -8.07 11.17
N GLY A 68 -1.91 -8.58 10.30
CA GLY A 68 -1.08 -7.74 9.44
C GLY A 68 -1.86 -6.87 8.43
N ILE A 69 -3.03 -7.34 7.99
CA ILE A 69 -3.95 -6.52 7.17
C ILE A 69 -4.58 -5.43 8.03
N LEU A 70 -5.09 -5.77 9.22
CA LEU A 70 -5.71 -4.84 10.15
C LEU A 70 -4.73 -3.74 10.60
N ASP A 71 -3.52 -4.13 10.98
CA ASP A 71 -2.45 -3.20 11.38
C ASP A 71 -2.09 -2.24 10.25
N GLY A 72 -1.99 -2.75 9.01
CA GLY A 72 -1.71 -1.93 7.85
C GLY A 72 -2.83 -0.94 7.53
N MET A 73 -4.09 -1.35 7.64
CA MET A 73 -5.26 -0.48 7.45
C MET A 73 -5.34 0.58 8.55
N HIS A 74 -5.18 0.18 9.80
CA HIS A 74 -5.19 1.08 10.95
C HIS A 74 -4.08 2.13 10.83
N TRP A 75 -2.86 1.71 10.50
CA TRP A 75 -1.75 2.64 10.30
C TRP A 75 -2.02 3.65 9.16
N LEU A 76 -2.70 3.22 8.08
CA LEU A 76 -3.14 4.14 7.01
C LEU A 76 -4.34 5.01 7.43
N GLY A 77 -4.95 4.79 8.61
CA GLY A 77 -6.18 5.44 9.06
C GLY A 77 -7.39 5.10 8.19
N LEU A 78 -7.45 3.87 7.68
CA LEU A 78 -8.54 3.33 6.86
C LEU A 78 -9.40 2.36 7.66
N ASP A 79 -9.75 2.76 8.89
CA ASP A 79 -10.58 1.94 9.77
C ASP A 79 -11.99 1.76 9.16
N PRO A 80 -12.52 0.52 9.17
CA PRO A 80 -13.86 0.25 8.67
C PRO A 80 -14.93 0.73 9.65
N ASP A 81 -16.11 1.04 9.13
CA ASP A 81 -17.29 1.37 9.94
C ASP A 81 -17.96 0.09 10.44
N GLU A 82 -17.90 -1.00 9.66
CA GLU A 82 -18.45 -2.31 10.01
C GLU A 82 -17.42 -3.42 9.72
N GLY A 83 -17.39 -4.43 10.57
CA GLY A 83 -16.47 -5.56 10.48
C GLY A 83 -15.30 -5.48 11.46
N PRO A 84 -14.26 -6.33 11.31
CA PRO A 84 -14.10 -7.31 10.24
C PRO A 84 -15.10 -8.46 10.30
N PHE A 85 -15.75 -8.74 9.16
CA PHE A 85 -16.53 -9.96 8.97
C PHE A 85 -15.63 -11.03 8.35
N PHE A 86 -15.86 -12.29 8.72
CA PHE A 86 -15.12 -13.42 8.18
C PHE A 86 -16.02 -14.24 7.26
N GLN A 87 -15.64 -14.39 5.99
CA GLN A 87 -16.44 -15.07 4.98
C GLN A 87 -16.73 -16.54 5.34
N SER A 88 -15.78 -17.22 6.01
CA SER A 88 -15.94 -18.58 6.50
C SER A 88 -17.15 -18.77 7.44
N SER A 89 -17.54 -17.68 8.15
CA SER A 89 -18.69 -17.70 9.07
C SER A 89 -20.05 -17.74 8.37
N PHE A 90 -20.10 -17.45 7.07
CA PHE A 90 -21.36 -17.38 6.29
C PHE A 90 -21.59 -18.61 5.39
N GLY A 91 -20.86 -19.70 5.62
CA GLY A 91 -20.94 -20.92 4.79
C GLY A 91 -22.33 -21.55 4.71
N GLU A 92 -23.16 -21.44 5.74
CA GLU A 92 -24.55 -21.93 5.72
C GLU A 92 -25.44 -21.12 4.79
N GLN A 93 -25.30 -19.78 4.82
CA GLN A 93 -26.01 -18.86 3.95
C GLN A 93 -25.66 -19.12 2.48
N HIS A 94 -24.37 -19.35 2.20
CA HIS A 94 -23.89 -19.68 0.85
C HIS A 94 -24.52 -20.98 0.34
N ARG A 95 -24.56 -22.05 1.16
CA ARG A 95 -25.20 -23.31 0.81
C ARG A 95 -26.72 -23.16 0.62
N ALA A 96 -27.37 -22.45 1.53
CA ALA A 96 -28.80 -22.18 1.44
C ALA A 96 -29.17 -21.45 0.13
N ALA A 97 -28.38 -20.45 -0.29
CA ALA A 97 -28.57 -19.74 -1.55
C ALA A 97 -28.45 -20.68 -2.76
N ALA A 98 -27.43 -21.54 -2.80
CA ALA A 98 -27.25 -22.50 -3.90
C ALA A 98 -28.41 -23.50 -3.95
N HIS A 99 -28.85 -24.05 -2.82
CA HIS A 99 -29.99 -24.96 -2.77
C HIS A 99 -31.32 -24.32 -3.17
N LYS A 100 -31.52 -23.03 -2.84
CA LYS A 100 -32.64 -22.22 -3.34
C LYS A 100 -32.65 -22.19 -4.86
N LEU A 101 -31.50 -21.91 -5.50
CA LEU A 101 -31.40 -21.89 -6.96
C LEU A 101 -31.70 -23.24 -7.60
N VAL A 102 -31.32 -24.36 -6.95
CA VAL A 102 -31.67 -25.70 -7.44
C VAL A 102 -33.19 -25.92 -7.38
N LYS A 103 -33.84 -25.57 -6.26
CA LYS A 103 -35.30 -25.67 -6.10
C LYS A 103 -36.05 -24.82 -7.14
N GLU A 104 -35.53 -23.66 -7.51
CA GLU A 104 -36.09 -22.77 -8.53
C GLU A 104 -35.74 -23.21 -9.96
N GLY A 105 -35.01 -24.32 -10.15
CA GLY A 105 -34.59 -24.80 -11.47
C GLY A 105 -33.53 -23.98 -12.17
N LYS A 106 -32.94 -22.97 -11.47
CA LYS A 106 -31.88 -22.08 -11.96
C LYS A 106 -30.48 -22.67 -11.77
N ALA A 107 -30.36 -23.72 -10.97
CA ALA A 107 -29.15 -24.53 -10.78
C ALA A 107 -29.48 -26.00 -10.82
N TYR A 108 -28.47 -26.85 -10.87
CA TYR A 108 -28.65 -28.33 -10.90
C TYR A 108 -27.51 -29.03 -10.15
N TYR A 109 -27.78 -30.27 -9.71
CA TYR A 109 -26.76 -31.15 -9.17
C TYR A 109 -26.02 -31.84 -10.30
N ASP A 110 -24.69 -31.71 -10.28
CA ASP A 110 -23.78 -32.34 -11.23
C ASP A 110 -23.02 -33.46 -10.53
N PHE A 111 -23.33 -34.69 -10.92
CA PHE A 111 -22.72 -35.91 -10.37
C PHE A 111 -21.51 -36.37 -11.18
N THR A 112 -20.97 -35.54 -12.06
CA THR A 112 -19.76 -35.88 -12.78
C THR A 112 -18.62 -36.15 -11.79
N PRO A 113 -18.02 -37.36 -11.81
CA PRO A 113 -16.93 -37.69 -10.92
C PRO A 113 -15.80 -36.69 -11.07
N LYS A 114 -15.19 -36.29 -9.95
CA LYS A 114 -13.94 -35.53 -9.98
C LYS A 114 -12.90 -36.47 -10.58
N GLU A 115 -12.51 -36.24 -11.85
CA GLU A 115 -11.44 -37.01 -12.47
C GLU A 115 -10.26 -37.06 -11.52
N ALA A 116 -9.78 -38.27 -11.23
CA ALA A 116 -8.56 -38.48 -10.49
C ALA A 116 -7.47 -37.72 -11.27
N SER A 117 -6.89 -36.72 -10.63
CA SER A 117 -5.81 -35.85 -11.07
C SER A 117 -5.43 -36.03 -12.55
N ASP A 118 -6.03 -35.21 -13.42
CA ASP A 118 -5.59 -35.08 -14.81
C ASP A 118 -4.16 -34.49 -14.77
N ASP A 119 -3.16 -35.33 -15.08
CA ASP A 119 -1.73 -34.99 -15.10
C ASP A 119 -1.38 -33.96 -16.19
N ARG A 120 -2.37 -33.53 -17.00
CA ARG A 120 -2.19 -32.50 -18.03
C ARG A 120 -1.89 -31.15 -17.40
N THR A 121 -0.93 -30.44 -17.97
CA THR A 121 -0.53 -29.10 -17.52
C THR A 121 -1.71 -28.12 -17.65
N ILE A 122 -1.71 -27.06 -16.80
CA ILE A 122 -2.71 -25.99 -16.84
C ILE A 122 -2.83 -25.37 -18.25
N LYS A 123 -1.71 -25.33 -19.02
CA LYS A 123 -1.70 -24.83 -20.39
C LYS A 123 -2.48 -25.70 -21.37
N GLU A 124 -2.36 -27.02 -21.26
CA GLU A 124 -3.08 -27.97 -22.11
C GLU A 124 -4.57 -27.93 -21.84
N ARG A 125 -4.98 -27.84 -20.55
CA ARG A 125 -6.38 -27.64 -20.17
C ARG A 125 -6.97 -26.34 -20.69
N VAL A 126 -6.21 -25.25 -20.73
CA VAL A 126 -6.62 -23.95 -21.26
C VAL A 126 -6.78 -24.01 -22.79
N ILE A 127 -5.90 -24.71 -23.49
CA ILE A 127 -5.96 -24.86 -24.95
C ILE A 127 -7.13 -25.74 -25.37
N ASP A 128 -7.40 -26.84 -24.68
CA ASP A 128 -8.52 -27.72 -24.97
C ASP A 128 -9.88 -27.07 -24.64
N ARG A 129 -9.96 -26.27 -23.55
CA ARG A 129 -11.13 -25.44 -23.24
C ARG A 129 -11.39 -24.32 -24.26
N ALA A 130 -10.33 -23.71 -24.81
CA ALA A 130 -10.46 -22.69 -25.85
C ALA A 130 -10.90 -23.27 -27.22
N ARG A 131 -10.70 -24.56 -27.45
CA ARG A 131 -11.14 -25.26 -28.67
C ARG A 131 -12.54 -25.83 -28.60
N ALA A 132 -13.03 -26.20 -27.41
CA ALA A 132 -14.42 -26.57 -27.21
C ALA A 132 -15.27 -25.29 -27.12
N GLN A 133 -16.22 -25.11 -28.01
CA GLN A 133 -17.23 -24.06 -27.85
C GLN A 133 -17.91 -24.26 -26.49
N VAL A 134 -17.65 -23.33 -25.54
CA VAL A 134 -18.08 -23.44 -24.12
C VAL A 134 -19.58 -23.69 -24.01
N GLY A 135 -20.39 -23.05 -24.88
CA GLY A 135 -21.84 -23.25 -24.94
C GLY A 135 -22.26 -24.66 -25.30
N SER A 136 -21.54 -25.36 -26.19
CA SER A 136 -21.86 -26.75 -26.53
C SER A 136 -21.51 -27.72 -25.43
N ALA A 137 -20.44 -27.50 -24.69
CA ALA A 137 -20.01 -28.38 -23.58
C ALA A 137 -21.02 -28.39 -22.42
N ARG A 138 -21.63 -27.23 -22.08
CA ARG A 138 -22.63 -27.15 -21.00
C ARG A 138 -23.93 -27.89 -21.36
N GLU A 139 -24.39 -27.77 -22.63
CA GLU A 139 -25.61 -28.48 -23.09
C GLU A 139 -25.42 -30.01 -23.17
N GLN A 140 -24.16 -30.46 -23.27
CA GLN A 140 -23.80 -31.88 -23.28
C GLN A 140 -23.71 -32.50 -21.86
N ASN A 141 -23.78 -31.70 -20.78
CA ASN A 141 -23.79 -32.22 -19.43
C ASN A 141 -25.06 -32.99 -19.15
N PRO A 142 -25.03 -34.34 -18.93
CA PRO A 142 -26.20 -35.15 -18.80
C PRO A 142 -27.06 -34.82 -17.58
N TYR A 143 -26.49 -34.17 -16.58
CA TYR A 143 -27.16 -33.81 -15.33
C TYR A 143 -27.88 -32.46 -15.42
N ARG A 144 -27.60 -31.65 -16.42
CA ARG A 144 -28.21 -30.33 -16.61
C ARG A 144 -29.74 -30.41 -16.73
N HIS A 145 -30.23 -31.51 -17.31
CA HIS A 145 -31.66 -31.77 -17.53
C HIS A 145 -32.23 -32.88 -16.65
N LEU A 146 -31.44 -33.36 -15.66
CA LEU A 146 -31.91 -34.40 -14.73
C LEU A 146 -33.10 -33.87 -13.92
N ALA A 147 -34.14 -34.69 -13.80
CA ALA A 147 -35.32 -34.34 -13.01
C ALA A 147 -34.93 -34.08 -11.55
N PHE A 148 -35.49 -33.00 -10.98
CA PHE A 148 -35.17 -32.58 -9.60
C PHE A 148 -35.41 -33.71 -8.58
N THR A 149 -36.51 -34.47 -8.72
CA THR A 149 -36.82 -35.60 -7.81
C THR A 149 -35.77 -36.69 -7.85
N GLU A 150 -35.24 -37.02 -9.02
CA GLU A 150 -34.16 -37.97 -9.18
C GLU A 150 -32.84 -37.47 -8.65
N ALA A 151 -32.52 -36.18 -8.91
CA ALA A 151 -31.33 -35.57 -8.35
C ALA A 151 -31.31 -35.56 -6.80
N ILE A 152 -32.45 -35.22 -6.19
CA ILE A 152 -32.58 -35.26 -4.71
C ILE A 152 -32.43 -36.68 -4.19
N ARG A 153 -33.09 -37.68 -4.82
CA ARG A 153 -32.96 -39.08 -4.42
C ARG A 153 -31.49 -39.54 -4.39
N ARG A 154 -30.69 -39.14 -5.36
CA ARG A 154 -29.25 -39.47 -5.44
C ARG A 154 -28.43 -38.74 -4.35
N VAL A 155 -28.72 -37.46 -4.11
CA VAL A 155 -28.07 -36.70 -3.03
C VAL A 155 -28.40 -37.31 -1.66
N GLU A 156 -29.68 -37.69 -1.39
CA GLU A 156 -30.10 -38.30 -0.16
C GLU A 156 -29.51 -39.73 0.02
N ALA A 157 -29.21 -40.40 -1.09
CA ALA A 157 -28.45 -41.66 -1.08
C ALA A 157 -26.94 -41.47 -0.80
N GLY A 158 -26.47 -40.21 -0.59
CA GLY A 158 -25.09 -39.90 -0.27
C GLY A 158 -24.15 -39.78 -1.49
N GLU A 159 -24.70 -39.71 -2.72
CA GLU A 159 -23.88 -39.57 -3.92
C GLU A 159 -23.29 -38.14 -3.98
N PRO A 160 -21.97 -38.00 -4.07
CA PRO A 160 -21.33 -36.66 -4.14
C PRO A 160 -21.76 -35.90 -5.38
N ALA A 161 -22.22 -34.65 -5.21
CA ALA A 161 -22.64 -33.81 -6.31
C ALA A 161 -22.15 -32.36 -6.12
N ALA A 162 -21.67 -31.74 -7.20
CA ALA A 162 -21.49 -30.31 -7.25
C ALA A 162 -22.82 -29.61 -7.57
N ILE A 163 -22.99 -28.36 -7.17
CA ILE A 163 -24.11 -27.54 -7.61
C ILE A 163 -23.59 -26.55 -8.67
N ARG A 164 -24.24 -26.55 -9.85
CA ARG A 164 -23.92 -25.65 -10.94
C ARG A 164 -25.07 -24.71 -11.27
N LEU A 165 -24.76 -23.43 -11.50
CA LEU A 165 -25.72 -22.47 -12.06
C LEU A 165 -25.99 -22.82 -13.52
N LYS A 166 -27.25 -22.76 -13.92
CA LYS A 166 -27.65 -22.89 -15.34
C LYS A 166 -27.52 -21.53 -16.02
N VAL A 167 -26.50 -21.36 -16.87
CA VAL A 167 -26.38 -20.16 -17.71
C VAL A 167 -27.46 -20.25 -18.81
N PRO A 168 -28.22 -19.17 -19.11
CA PRO A 168 -29.21 -19.18 -20.19
C PRO A 168 -28.58 -19.52 -21.55
N ALA A 169 -29.36 -20.15 -22.44
CA ALA A 169 -28.88 -20.58 -23.75
C ALA A 169 -28.50 -19.39 -24.65
N GLU A 170 -29.34 -18.34 -24.62
CA GLU A 170 -29.21 -17.15 -25.45
C GLU A 170 -29.16 -15.88 -24.59
N GLY A 171 -28.48 -14.84 -25.10
CA GLY A 171 -28.32 -13.54 -24.45
C GLY A 171 -26.92 -13.27 -24.01
N ALA A 172 -26.74 -12.20 -23.24
CA ALA A 172 -25.43 -11.75 -22.78
C ALA A 172 -25.48 -11.24 -21.33
N SER A 173 -24.43 -11.49 -20.58
CA SER A 173 -24.19 -10.83 -19.30
C SER A 173 -23.70 -9.41 -19.57
N ARG A 174 -24.39 -8.41 -19.00
CA ARG A 174 -24.07 -6.99 -19.20
C ARG A 174 -24.08 -6.24 -17.87
N PHE A 175 -23.09 -5.38 -17.68
CA PHE A 175 -23.04 -4.43 -16.58
C PHE A 175 -22.27 -3.16 -16.98
N ASP A 176 -22.56 -2.07 -16.29
CA ASP A 176 -21.84 -0.81 -16.48
C ASP A 176 -20.76 -0.68 -15.41
N ASP A 177 -19.49 -0.57 -15.86
CA ASP A 177 -18.34 -0.31 -15.00
C ASP A 177 -18.04 1.18 -15.00
N LEU A 178 -17.92 1.78 -13.80
CA LEU A 178 -17.72 3.22 -13.64
C LEU A 178 -16.35 3.69 -14.18
N VAL A 179 -15.38 2.77 -14.33
CA VAL A 179 -14.05 3.08 -14.89
C VAL A 179 -13.96 2.67 -16.36
N TYR A 180 -14.36 1.44 -16.68
CA TYR A 180 -14.18 0.88 -18.04
C TYR A 180 -15.39 1.04 -18.96
N GLY A 181 -16.52 1.51 -18.43
CA GLY A 181 -17.78 1.63 -19.21
C GLY A 181 -18.51 0.30 -19.34
N THR A 182 -19.46 0.22 -20.24
CA THR A 182 -20.31 -0.97 -20.43
C THR A 182 -19.46 -2.18 -20.82
N GLN A 183 -19.62 -3.26 -20.08
CA GLN A 183 -19.02 -4.56 -20.31
C GLN A 183 -20.10 -5.55 -20.73
N GLU A 184 -19.83 -6.31 -21.78
CA GLU A 184 -20.77 -7.29 -22.32
C GLU A 184 -20.04 -8.59 -22.67
N ARG A 185 -20.67 -9.74 -22.35
CA ARG A 185 -20.15 -11.05 -22.69
C ARG A 185 -21.28 -12.00 -23.02
N ASP A 186 -21.24 -12.60 -24.20
CA ASP A 186 -22.23 -13.56 -24.64
C ASP A 186 -22.31 -14.76 -23.69
N TYR A 187 -23.51 -15.25 -23.44
CA TYR A 187 -23.71 -16.43 -22.60
C TYR A 187 -23.08 -17.70 -23.21
N SER A 188 -22.92 -17.77 -24.53
CA SER A 188 -22.20 -18.85 -25.20
C SER A 188 -20.73 -18.97 -24.75
N ASP A 189 -20.13 -17.88 -24.26
CA ASP A 189 -18.76 -17.83 -23.76
C ASP A 189 -18.64 -18.08 -22.24
N ILE A 190 -19.76 -18.37 -21.58
CA ILE A 190 -19.80 -18.58 -20.13
C ILE A 190 -20.24 -20.03 -19.86
N GLU A 191 -19.40 -20.79 -19.13
CA GLU A 191 -19.72 -22.14 -18.66
C GLU A 191 -20.79 -22.13 -17.55
N ASP A 192 -21.51 -23.25 -17.36
CA ASP A 192 -22.32 -23.43 -16.16
C ASP A 192 -21.42 -23.40 -14.92
N LEU A 193 -21.60 -22.39 -14.08
CA LEU A 193 -20.68 -22.08 -12.98
C LEU A 193 -20.82 -23.08 -11.83
N VAL A 194 -19.75 -23.64 -11.34
CA VAL A 194 -19.80 -24.37 -10.07
C VAL A 194 -20.01 -23.37 -8.95
N LEU A 195 -21.09 -23.52 -8.21
CA LEU A 195 -21.45 -22.74 -7.03
C LEU A 195 -20.95 -23.40 -5.75
N ILE A 196 -21.21 -24.73 -5.63
CA ILE A 196 -20.79 -25.59 -4.53
C ILE A 196 -20.02 -26.76 -5.12
N ARG A 197 -18.88 -27.09 -4.55
CA ARG A 197 -18.11 -28.28 -4.90
C ARG A 197 -18.77 -29.55 -4.37
N SER A 198 -18.39 -30.70 -4.95
CA SER A 198 -18.91 -32.02 -4.49
C SER A 198 -18.57 -32.37 -3.04
N ASP A 199 -17.61 -31.67 -2.43
CA ASP A 199 -17.28 -31.77 -1.00
C ASP A 199 -18.09 -30.81 -0.11
N GLY A 200 -19.06 -30.09 -0.69
CA GLY A 200 -19.93 -29.14 0.02
C GLY A 200 -19.35 -27.73 0.24
N HIS A 201 -18.15 -27.43 -0.27
CA HIS A 201 -17.54 -26.13 -0.12
C HIS A 201 -18.06 -25.11 -1.15
N PRO A 202 -18.57 -23.93 -0.70
CA PRO A 202 -18.94 -22.83 -1.59
C PRO A 202 -17.74 -22.27 -2.32
N LEU A 203 -17.93 -21.89 -3.59
CA LEU A 203 -16.89 -21.26 -4.38
C LEU A 203 -17.01 -19.73 -4.36
N TYR A 204 -15.89 -19.07 -4.57
CA TYR A 204 -15.68 -17.63 -4.51
C TYR A 204 -16.81 -16.79 -5.12
N ASN A 205 -17.22 -17.10 -6.38
CA ASN A 205 -18.24 -16.29 -7.06
C ASN A 205 -19.60 -16.31 -6.38
N LEU A 206 -20.00 -17.45 -5.80
CA LEU A 206 -21.23 -17.55 -5.01
C LEU A 206 -21.09 -16.82 -3.69
N SER A 207 -20.01 -17.12 -2.94
CA SER A 207 -19.81 -16.58 -1.59
C SER A 207 -19.79 -15.07 -1.60
N VAL A 208 -19.02 -14.45 -2.52
CA VAL A 208 -18.91 -12.99 -2.59
C VAL A 208 -20.25 -12.32 -2.92
N VAL A 209 -21.06 -12.94 -3.81
CA VAL A 209 -22.38 -12.39 -4.17
C VAL A 209 -23.36 -12.49 -3.01
N VAL A 210 -23.42 -13.63 -2.32
CA VAL A 210 -24.32 -13.82 -1.18
C VAL A 210 -23.96 -12.84 -0.06
N ASP A 211 -22.67 -12.72 0.25
CA ASP A 211 -22.20 -11.77 1.28
C ASP A 211 -22.48 -10.31 0.89
N ASP A 212 -22.25 -9.94 -0.37
CA ASP A 212 -22.52 -8.59 -0.86
C ASP A 212 -24.04 -8.26 -0.79
N ILE A 213 -24.92 -9.23 -1.04
CA ILE A 213 -26.38 -9.10 -0.88
C ILE A 213 -26.73 -8.90 0.61
N GLU A 214 -26.24 -9.76 1.50
CA GLU A 214 -26.52 -9.69 2.94
C GLU A 214 -26.02 -8.37 3.55
N MET A 215 -24.83 -7.90 3.12
CA MET A 215 -24.25 -6.65 3.57
C MET A 215 -24.81 -5.43 2.82
N ARG A 216 -25.75 -5.63 1.89
CA ARG A 216 -26.38 -4.57 1.09
C ARG A 216 -25.36 -3.68 0.38
N ILE A 217 -24.34 -4.30 -0.23
CA ILE A 217 -23.30 -3.58 -0.97
C ILE A 217 -23.90 -2.91 -2.22
N THR A 218 -23.70 -1.62 -2.35
CA THR A 218 -24.19 -0.82 -3.48
C THR A 218 -23.13 -0.62 -4.56
N HIS A 219 -21.88 -0.59 -4.18
CA HIS A 219 -20.75 -0.41 -5.10
C HIS A 219 -19.63 -1.39 -4.80
N VAL A 220 -19.15 -2.07 -5.83
CA VAL A 220 -18.05 -3.03 -5.79
C VAL A 220 -16.83 -2.41 -6.44
N ILE A 221 -15.94 -1.83 -5.62
CA ILE A 221 -14.68 -1.20 -6.06
C ILE A 221 -13.54 -2.18 -5.78
N ARG A 222 -12.85 -2.68 -6.84
CA ARG A 222 -11.82 -3.73 -6.72
C ARG A 222 -10.84 -3.75 -7.89
N GLY A 223 -9.81 -4.59 -7.84
CA GLY A 223 -8.85 -4.73 -8.93
C GLY A 223 -9.46 -5.25 -10.24
N GLN A 224 -8.94 -4.79 -11.38
CA GLN A 224 -9.41 -5.19 -12.72
C GLN A 224 -9.19 -6.67 -13.05
N ASP A 225 -8.37 -7.38 -12.30
CA ASP A 225 -8.19 -8.82 -12.42
C ASP A 225 -9.46 -9.61 -12.09
N HIS A 226 -10.46 -8.97 -11.48
CA HIS A 226 -11.79 -9.53 -11.24
C HIS A 226 -12.83 -9.19 -12.33
N LEU A 227 -12.47 -8.46 -13.38
CA LEU A 227 -13.42 -8.03 -14.41
C LEU A 227 -14.16 -9.20 -15.07
N THR A 228 -13.44 -10.28 -15.39
CA THR A 228 -14.04 -11.50 -15.95
C THR A 228 -14.93 -12.25 -14.95
N ASN A 229 -14.65 -12.15 -13.65
CA ASN A 229 -15.49 -12.72 -12.60
C ASN A 229 -16.83 -12.00 -12.48
N THR A 230 -16.85 -10.71 -12.79
CA THR A 230 -18.07 -9.88 -12.67
C THR A 230 -19.20 -10.41 -13.53
N HIS A 231 -18.93 -10.83 -14.77
CA HIS A 231 -19.95 -11.47 -15.61
C HIS A 231 -20.59 -12.69 -14.96
N LYS A 232 -19.79 -13.50 -14.27
CA LYS A 232 -20.26 -14.69 -13.53
C LYS A 232 -21.10 -14.30 -12.31
N GLN A 233 -20.69 -13.24 -11.62
CA GLN A 233 -21.36 -12.73 -10.43
C GLN A 233 -22.68 -12.06 -10.78
N VAL A 234 -22.75 -11.30 -11.86
CA VAL A 234 -24.01 -10.72 -12.39
C VAL A 234 -25.05 -11.81 -12.61
N LEU A 235 -24.67 -12.92 -13.25
CA LEU A 235 -25.57 -14.07 -13.43
C LEU A 235 -26.08 -14.64 -12.10
N ILE A 236 -25.26 -14.66 -11.05
CA ILE A 236 -25.67 -15.15 -9.72
C ILE A 236 -26.63 -14.16 -9.06
N TYR A 237 -26.35 -12.82 -9.13
CA TYR A 237 -27.29 -11.79 -8.65
C TYR A 237 -28.66 -11.91 -9.31
N GLU A 238 -28.70 -12.01 -10.65
CA GLU A 238 -29.92 -12.15 -11.43
C GLU A 238 -30.67 -13.45 -11.08
N ALA A 239 -29.94 -14.56 -10.93
CA ALA A 239 -30.52 -15.84 -10.55
C ALA A 239 -31.15 -15.80 -9.14
N LEU A 240 -30.51 -15.12 -8.19
CA LEU A 240 -31.03 -14.92 -6.83
C LEU A 240 -32.17 -13.90 -6.75
N GLY A 241 -32.40 -13.12 -7.84
CA GLY A 241 -33.39 -12.06 -7.88
C GLY A 241 -32.99 -10.84 -7.04
N ALA A 242 -31.70 -10.63 -6.85
CA ALA A 242 -31.15 -9.51 -6.08
C ALA A 242 -30.69 -8.36 -6.99
N PRO A 243 -30.70 -7.11 -6.50
CA PRO A 243 -30.19 -5.99 -7.26
C PRO A 243 -28.68 -6.16 -7.52
N VAL A 244 -28.26 -5.90 -8.75
CA VAL A 244 -26.85 -5.92 -9.14
C VAL A 244 -26.20 -4.61 -8.68
N PRO A 245 -25.10 -4.65 -7.90
CA PRO A 245 -24.41 -3.43 -7.48
C PRO A 245 -23.73 -2.74 -8.67
N ARG A 246 -23.35 -1.48 -8.51
CA ARG A 246 -22.46 -0.79 -9.45
C ARG A 246 -21.05 -1.31 -9.30
N PHE A 247 -20.32 -1.43 -10.40
CA PHE A 247 -18.94 -1.90 -10.40
C PHE A 247 -17.96 -0.79 -10.77
N ALA A 248 -16.79 -0.82 -10.15
CA ALA A 248 -15.64 0.00 -10.54
C ALA A 248 -14.37 -0.87 -10.44
N HIS A 249 -13.80 -1.23 -11.58
CA HIS A 249 -12.58 -2.01 -11.62
C HIS A 249 -11.36 -1.10 -11.75
N LEU A 250 -10.43 -1.23 -10.80
CA LEU A 250 -9.24 -0.40 -10.70
C LEU A 250 -8.11 -1.00 -11.54
N PRO A 251 -7.36 -0.20 -12.32
CA PRO A 251 -6.21 -0.68 -13.07
C PRO A 251 -5.15 -1.27 -12.15
N LEU A 252 -4.35 -2.20 -12.65
CA LEU A 252 -3.27 -2.80 -11.89
C LEU A 252 -2.16 -1.78 -11.60
N ILE A 253 -1.40 -2.03 -10.54
CA ILE A 253 -0.12 -1.40 -10.31
C ILE A 253 0.94 -2.32 -10.89
N MET A 254 1.79 -1.77 -11.75
CA MET A 254 2.84 -2.48 -12.46
C MET A 254 4.20 -2.07 -11.91
N ALA A 255 5.14 -3.01 -11.88
CA ALA A 255 6.55 -2.73 -11.63
C ALA A 255 7.20 -2.05 -12.86
N PRO A 256 8.45 -1.53 -12.74
CA PRO A 256 9.14 -0.88 -13.86
C PRO A 256 9.24 -1.74 -15.11
N GLY A 257 9.36 -3.08 -14.96
CA GLY A 257 9.36 -4.06 -16.05
C GLY A 257 7.99 -4.32 -16.68
N ARG A 258 6.95 -3.59 -16.28
CA ARG A 258 5.56 -3.74 -16.73
C ARG A 258 4.91 -5.10 -16.40
N GLU A 259 5.43 -5.83 -15.45
CA GLU A 259 4.72 -6.95 -14.82
C GLU A 259 3.91 -6.48 -13.62
N LYS A 260 2.90 -7.27 -13.23
CA LYS A 260 2.07 -6.99 -12.05
C LYS A 260 2.95 -6.91 -10.80
N LEU A 261 2.83 -5.80 -10.07
CA LEU A 261 3.49 -5.62 -8.78
C LEU A 261 3.02 -6.70 -7.79
N SER A 262 3.95 -7.47 -7.22
CA SER A 262 3.62 -8.57 -6.32
C SER A 262 4.74 -8.86 -5.32
N LYS A 263 4.39 -9.25 -4.08
CA LYS A 263 5.36 -9.57 -3.01
C LYS A 263 6.33 -10.69 -3.42
N ARG A 264 5.83 -11.71 -4.14
CA ARG A 264 6.63 -12.87 -4.55
C ARG A 264 7.82 -12.49 -5.45
N LYS A 265 7.65 -11.46 -6.29
CA LYS A 265 8.68 -11.02 -7.25
C LYS A 265 9.50 -9.84 -6.76
N HIS A 266 8.87 -8.91 -6.02
CA HIS A 266 9.45 -7.61 -5.71
C HIS A 266 9.71 -7.42 -4.20
N GLY A 267 9.51 -8.48 -3.41
CA GLY A 267 9.85 -8.49 -1.99
C GLY A 267 9.01 -7.54 -1.14
N GLU A 268 9.66 -6.96 -0.16
CA GLU A 268 9.00 -6.18 0.89
C GLU A 268 8.55 -4.79 0.45
N VAL A 269 9.13 -4.23 -0.63
CA VAL A 269 8.78 -2.89 -1.15
C VAL A 269 7.29 -2.74 -1.47
N VAL A 270 6.59 -3.84 -1.67
CA VAL A 270 5.15 -3.83 -1.94
C VAL A 270 4.29 -3.87 -0.68
N SER A 271 4.87 -4.07 0.52
CA SER A 271 4.15 -4.18 1.79
C SER A 271 3.96 -2.81 2.43
N VAL A 272 2.74 -2.47 2.84
CA VAL A 272 2.43 -1.23 3.57
C VAL A 272 3.24 -1.13 4.87
N THR A 273 3.46 -2.25 5.57
CA THR A 273 4.22 -2.28 6.82
C THR A 273 5.68 -1.87 6.62
N THR A 274 6.27 -2.15 5.44
CA THR A 274 7.63 -1.70 5.11
C THR A 274 7.75 -0.18 5.12
N TYR A 275 6.73 0.54 4.63
CA TYR A 275 6.73 2.00 4.64
C TYR A 275 6.64 2.56 6.06
N ARG A 276 5.76 2.01 6.89
CA ARG A 276 5.68 2.32 8.32
C ARG A 276 7.05 2.14 8.98
N ASP A 277 7.63 0.97 8.78
CA ASP A 277 8.88 0.58 9.43
C ASP A 277 10.09 1.39 8.96
N ARG A 278 10.04 1.89 7.73
CA ARG A 278 11.04 2.80 7.16
C ARG A 278 10.73 4.28 7.38
N GLY A 279 9.76 4.59 8.23
CA GLY A 279 9.49 5.94 8.70
C GLY A 279 8.74 6.83 7.72
N PHE A 280 7.85 6.26 6.92
CA PHE A 280 6.86 7.05 6.18
C PHE A 280 5.80 7.59 7.12
N VAL A 281 5.29 8.77 6.78
CA VAL A 281 4.10 9.35 7.40
C VAL A 281 2.87 8.74 6.74
N PRO A 282 1.85 8.28 7.51
CA PRO A 282 0.66 7.65 6.95
C PRO A 282 -0.02 8.46 5.85
N ASP A 283 -0.25 9.76 6.09
CA ASP A 283 -0.92 10.64 5.14
C ASP A 283 -0.14 10.83 3.83
N ALA A 284 1.19 10.80 3.89
CA ALA A 284 2.02 10.83 2.69
C ALA A 284 1.81 9.58 1.82
N LEU A 285 1.78 8.40 2.44
CA LEU A 285 1.53 7.16 1.70
C LEU A 285 0.10 7.09 1.17
N VAL A 286 -0.88 7.56 1.94
CA VAL A 286 -2.29 7.67 1.50
C VAL A 286 -2.41 8.58 0.28
N ASN A 287 -1.82 9.76 0.30
CA ASN A 287 -1.84 10.67 -0.84
C ASN A 287 -1.11 10.07 -2.07
N PHE A 288 0.04 9.44 -1.87
CA PHE A 288 0.75 8.76 -2.95
C PHE A 288 -0.10 7.64 -3.57
N LEU A 289 -0.72 6.78 -2.75
CA LEU A 289 -1.58 5.70 -3.21
C LEU A 289 -2.82 6.23 -3.95
N ALA A 290 -3.37 7.37 -3.55
CA ALA A 290 -4.48 7.99 -4.25
C ALA A 290 -4.08 8.36 -5.68
N LEU A 291 -2.93 9.02 -5.86
CA LEU A 291 -2.42 9.42 -7.18
C LEU A 291 -1.91 8.24 -8.03
N LEU A 292 -1.81 7.04 -7.46
CA LEU A 292 -1.40 5.85 -8.18
C LEU A 292 -2.57 5.23 -8.95
N GLY A 293 -3.00 5.92 -9.99
CA GLY A 293 -4.10 5.51 -10.87
C GLY A 293 -5.36 6.37 -10.78
N TRP A 294 -5.33 7.47 -10.03
CA TRP A 294 -6.36 8.50 -10.03
C TRP A 294 -5.72 9.88 -10.19
N SER A 295 -6.46 10.84 -10.73
CA SER A 295 -6.01 12.24 -10.87
C SER A 295 -7.11 13.20 -10.43
N PRO A 296 -6.78 14.24 -9.63
CA PRO A 296 -7.74 15.27 -9.25
C PRO A 296 -8.16 16.19 -10.40
N GLY A 297 -7.52 16.08 -11.57
CA GLY A 297 -7.73 16.96 -12.71
C GLY A 297 -7.06 18.34 -12.58
N THR A 298 -6.19 18.50 -11.61
CA THR A 298 -5.36 19.68 -11.34
C THR A 298 -3.89 19.26 -11.22
N ASP A 299 -2.98 20.24 -11.13
CA ASP A 299 -1.55 20.00 -10.89
C ASP A 299 -1.22 19.82 -9.39
N GLN A 300 -2.23 19.80 -8.52
CA GLN A 300 -2.03 19.60 -7.08
C GLN A 300 -1.63 18.16 -6.79
N GLU A 301 -0.46 17.98 -6.22
CA GLU A 301 0.07 16.65 -5.86
C GLU A 301 0.05 16.38 -4.35
N ILE A 302 0.17 17.42 -3.51
CA ILE A 302 0.10 17.31 -2.05
C ILE A 302 -1.31 17.71 -1.62
N MET A 303 -2.03 16.78 -1.03
CA MET A 303 -3.43 16.94 -0.65
C MET A 303 -3.67 16.38 0.75
N SER A 304 -4.28 17.17 1.60
CA SER A 304 -4.77 16.68 2.88
C SER A 304 -5.82 15.57 2.68
N ARG A 305 -6.06 14.79 3.71
CA ARG A 305 -7.07 13.74 3.68
C ARG A 305 -8.48 14.28 3.37
N ALA A 306 -8.80 15.47 3.85
CA ALA A 306 -10.07 16.15 3.57
C ALA A 306 -10.20 16.53 2.08
N GLU A 307 -9.13 17.09 1.49
CA GLU A 307 -9.10 17.42 0.06
C GLU A 307 -9.18 16.16 -0.80
N LEU A 308 -8.51 15.05 -0.40
CA LEU A 308 -8.64 13.78 -1.10
C LEU A 308 -10.09 13.28 -1.10
N VAL A 309 -10.79 13.36 0.04
CA VAL A 309 -12.21 12.97 0.13
C VAL A 309 -13.08 13.86 -0.76
N GLU A 310 -12.86 15.18 -0.74
CA GLU A 310 -13.64 16.14 -1.52
C GLU A 310 -13.44 15.95 -3.02
N MET A 311 -12.19 15.74 -3.47
CA MET A 311 -11.86 15.69 -4.89
C MET A 311 -12.06 14.31 -5.52
N PHE A 312 -12.02 13.23 -4.72
CA PHE A 312 -12.07 11.86 -5.22
C PHE A 312 -13.32 11.58 -6.03
N SER A 313 -13.19 10.95 -7.21
CA SER A 313 -14.28 10.37 -7.95
C SER A 313 -13.84 9.13 -8.73
N LEU A 314 -14.74 8.17 -8.92
CA LEU A 314 -14.45 6.94 -9.66
C LEU A 314 -14.29 7.20 -11.16
N GLU A 315 -14.97 8.22 -11.69
CA GLU A 315 -14.90 8.65 -13.10
C GLU A 315 -13.51 9.21 -13.46
N ALA A 316 -12.77 9.74 -12.47
CA ALA A 316 -11.42 10.26 -12.63
C ALA A 316 -10.31 9.18 -12.44
N VAL A 317 -10.71 7.93 -12.21
CA VAL A 317 -9.76 6.80 -12.18
C VAL A 317 -9.27 6.52 -13.61
N ASN A 318 -7.96 6.46 -13.77
CA ASN A 318 -7.33 6.17 -15.05
C ASN A 318 -7.63 4.73 -15.50
N LYS A 319 -7.84 4.53 -16.80
CA LYS A 319 -8.03 3.18 -17.36
C LYS A 319 -6.73 2.40 -17.54
N SER A 320 -5.61 3.12 -17.61
CA SER A 320 -4.27 2.54 -17.77
C SER A 320 -3.65 2.18 -16.44
N SER A 321 -2.88 1.10 -16.41
CA SER A 321 -2.12 0.68 -15.25
C SER A 321 -1.10 1.73 -14.84
N ALA A 322 -0.98 2.00 -13.54
CA ALA A 322 0.04 2.87 -12.98
C ALA A 322 1.36 2.11 -12.86
N ILE A 323 2.48 2.78 -13.14
CA ILE A 323 3.82 2.22 -12.93
C ILE A 323 4.31 2.72 -11.58
N PHE A 324 4.72 1.79 -10.74
CA PHE A 324 5.37 2.04 -9.47
C PHE A 324 6.88 1.83 -9.68
N ASN A 325 7.65 2.93 -9.57
CA ASN A 325 9.08 2.93 -9.84
C ASN A 325 9.87 2.60 -8.57
N PHE A 326 10.90 1.76 -8.70
CA PHE A 326 11.87 1.46 -7.64
C PHE A 326 13.10 0.80 -8.26
N SER A 327 14.21 0.80 -7.53
CA SER A 327 15.44 0.12 -7.93
C SER A 327 15.80 -0.96 -6.93
N GLU A 328 16.02 -2.17 -7.41
CA GLU A 328 16.56 -3.25 -6.58
C GLU A 328 18.08 -3.11 -6.35
N LYS A 329 18.75 -2.28 -7.15
CA LYS A 329 20.21 -2.13 -7.16
C LYS A 329 20.71 -0.97 -6.30
N ASP A 330 19.90 0.08 -6.13
CA ASP A 330 20.26 1.24 -5.33
C ASP A 330 19.38 1.30 -4.05
N PRO A 331 19.96 1.10 -2.88
CA PRO A 331 19.21 1.19 -1.61
C PRO A 331 18.53 2.55 -1.37
N ARG A 332 18.98 3.60 -2.05
CA ARG A 332 18.39 4.96 -1.95
C ARG A 332 17.09 5.08 -2.74
N ASP A 333 16.94 4.25 -3.78
CA ASP A 333 15.78 4.19 -4.68
C ASP A 333 14.95 2.92 -4.43
N TRP A 334 14.90 2.47 -3.16
CA TRP A 334 14.19 1.28 -2.74
C TRP A 334 12.67 1.36 -2.97
N THR A 335 12.13 2.57 -3.14
CA THR A 335 10.71 2.83 -3.44
C THR A 335 10.60 3.95 -4.48
N ASP A 336 9.37 4.27 -4.88
CA ASP A 336 9.11 5.30 -5.88
C ASP A 336 9.66 6.66 -5.43
N PRO A 337 10.49 7.32 -6.26
CA PRO A 337 11.06 8.62 -5.93
C PRO A 337 10.00 9.68 -5.61
N LYS A 338 8.81 9.59 -6.25
CA LYS A 338 7.68 10.48 -5.94
C LYS A 338 7.13 10.21 -4.54
N ALA A 339 7.05 8.95 -4.12
CA ALA A 339 6.62 8.61 -2.76
C ALA A 339 7.57 9.20 -1.71
N LEU A 340 8.89 9.09 -1.93
CA LEU A 340 9.89 9.68 -1.04
C LEU A 340 9.83 11.21 -1.01
N TRP A 341 9.64 11.85 -2.16
CA TRP A 341 9.46 13.29 -2.24
C TRP A 341 8.22 13.74 -1.50
N MET A 342 7.09 13.09 -1.73
CA MET A 342 5.84 13.40 -1.03
C MET A 342 5.99 13.25 0.49
N ASN A 343 6.63 12.18 0.94
CA ASN A 343 6.86 11.97 2.36
C ASN A 343 7.71 13.08 2.98
N ALA A 344 8.74 13.54 2.27
CA ALA A 344 9.55 14.68 2.70
C ALA A 344 8.72 15.98 2.79
N GLU A 345 7.81 16.24 1.84
CA GLU A 345 6.92 17.41 1.90
C GLU A 345 5.99 17.36 3.12
N TYR A 346 5.37 16.20 3.38
CA TYR A 346 4.54 15.99 4.58
C TYR A 346 5.34 16.21 5.87
N GLN A 347 6.55 15.67 5.97
CA GLN A 347 7.42 15.90 7.14
C GLN A 347 7.78 17.38 7.33
N ARG A 348 8.07 18.10 6.23
CA ARG A 348 8.37 19.54 6.29
C ARG A 348 7.17 20.37 6.74
N ALA A 349 5.97 19.99 6.35
CA ALA A 349 4.73 20.69 6.72
C ALA A 349 4.19 20.31 8.10
N MET A 350 4.61 19.17 8.65
CA MET A 350 4.14 18.63 9.92
C MET A 350 4.48 19.55 11.11
N ALA A 351 3.62 19.59 12.12
CA ALA A 351 3.93 20.24 13.38
C ALA A 351 5.19 19.64 14.02
N LEU A 352 6.11 20.47 14.50
CA LEU A 352 7.38 19.99 15.06
C LEU A 352 7.19 19.02 16.21
N THR A 353 6.19 19.25 17.06
CA THR A 353 5.87 18.37 18.19
C THR A 353 5.50 16.96 17.73
N GLU A 354 4.72 16.85 16.66
CA GLU A 354 4.31 15.57 16.08
C GLU A 354 5.50 14.85 15.41
N LEU A 355 6.31 15.61 14.65
CA LEU A 355 7.50 15.04 14.01
C LEU A 355 8.52 14.52 15.04
N VAL A 356 8.69 15.22 16.16
CA VAL A 356 9.56 14.78 17.26
C VAL A 356 9.11 13.45 17.84
N GLU A 357 7.82 13.22 18.03
CA GLU A 357 7.31 11.93 18.53
C GLU A 357 7.59 10.80 17.53
N LEU A 358 7.37 11.02 16.23
CA LEU A 358 7.68 10.03 15.20
C LEU A 358 9.18 9.73 15.12
N VAL A 359 10.02 10.76 15.27
CA VAL A 359 11.49 10.58 15.32
C VAL A 359 11.90 9.84 16.58
N ALA A 360 11.29 10.13 17.73
CA ALA A 360 11.56 9.42 18.99
C ALA A 360 11.34 7.91 18.85
N GLU A 361 10.27 7.49 18.16
CA GLU A 361 10.04 6.07 17.89
C GLU A 361 11.17 5.43 17.05
N GLN A 362 11.69 6.15 16.06
CA GLN A 362 12.81 5.68 15.27
C GLN A 362 14.11 5.64 16.11
N LEU A 363 14.37 6.65 16.94
CA LEU A 363 15.53 6.65 17.82
C LEU A 363 15.51 5.46 18.82
N LYS A 364 14.33 5.12 19.37
CA LYS A 364 14.15 3.91 20.21
C LYS A 364 14.46 2.64 19.42
N ARG A 365 13.92 2.52 18.22
CA ARG A 365 14.11 1.35 17.34
C ARG A 365 15.59 1.12 16.97
N PHE A 366 16.35 2.19 16.82
CA PHE A 366 17.77 2.14 16.47
C PHE A 366 18.71 2.20 17.67
N ASN A 367 18.19 2.07 18.91
CA ASN A 367 18.93 2.14 20.17
C ASN A 367 19.72 3.46 20.34
N LEU A 368 19.12 4.56 19.89
CA LEU A 368 19.66 5.92 19.99
C LEU A 368 18.87 6.79 20.99
N TRP A 369 17.78 6.27 21.53
CA TRP A 369 16.97 6.97 22.53
C TRP A 369 17.69 7.10 23.85
N ARG A 370 17.57 8.28 24.46
CA ARG A 370 17.99 8.56 25.84
C ARG A 370 16.82 9.18 26.60
N GLU A 371 16.70 8.89 27.89
CA GLU A 371 15.57 9.40 28.71
C GLU A 371 15.61 10.92 28.87
N GLU A 372 16.78 11.54 28.78
CA GLU A 372 16.95 12.99 28.79
C GLU A 372 16.20 13.67 27.63
N TYR A 373 15.98 12.98 26.51
CA TYR A 373 15.21 13.49 25.37
C TYR A 373 13.72 13.67 25.71
N ALA A 374 13.21 12.95 26.71
CA ALA A 374 11.85 13.15 27.20
C ALA A 374 11.76 14.28 28.25
N SER A 375 12.89 14.78 28.76
CA SER A 375 12.95 15.73 29.88
C SER A 375 13.90 16.91 29.62
N SER A 376 15.11 16.84 30.17
CA SER A 376 16.07 17.97 30.18
C SER A 376 16.62 18.34 28.78
N GLU A 377 16.67 17.39 27.85
CA GLU A 377 17.15 17.61 26.47
C GLU A 377 16.02 17.65 25.41
N ARG A 378 14.75 17.76 25.85
CA ARG A 378 13.61 17.80 24.91
C ARG A 378 13.68 18.96 23.93
N GLU A 379 14.09 20.12 24.40
CA GLU A 379 14.26 21.30 23.53
C GLU A 379 15.42 21.13 22.55
N TRP A 380 16.51 20.51 22.99
CA TRP A 380 17.64 20.17 22.12
C TRP A 380 17.22 19.17 21.04
N LEU A 381 16.47 18.12 21.40
CA LEU A 381 15.91 17.15 20.45
C LEU A 381 15.04 17.85 19.41
N ALA A 382 14.12 18.70 19.85
CA ALA A 382 13.21 19.42 18.95
C ALA A 382 13.98 20.32 17.96
N ARG A 383 14.97 21.07 18.44
CA ARG A 383 15.84 21.91 17.56
C ARG A 383 16.66 21.06 16.59
N THR A 384 17.16 19.91 17.04
CA THR A 384 17.92 18.98 16.18
C THR A 384 17.03 18.40 15.08
N VAL A 385 15.82 17.97 15.42
CA VAL A 385 14.83 17.46 14.46
C VAL A 385 14.45 18.57 13.45
N ASP A 386 14.21 19.80 13.90
CA ASP A 386 13.86 20.91 13.02
C ASP A 386 15.00 21.26 12.05
N LEU A 387 16.24 21.25 12.51
CA LEU A 387 17.44 21.46 11.69
C LEU A 387 17.56 20.41 10.57
N LEU A 388 17.22 19.17 10.87
CA LEU A 388 17.44 18.03 9.97
C LEU A 388 16.27 17.79 8.99
N ARG A 389 15.02 18.14 9.37
CA ARG A 389 13.81 17.75 8.61
C ARG A 389 13.80 18.25 7.16
N ALA A 390 14.46 19.35 6.86
CA ALA A 390 14.53 19.88 5.49
C ALA A 390 15.34 18.98 4.54
N ARG A 391 16.12 18.05 5.06
CA ARG A 391 17.09 17.23 4.30
C ARG A 391 16.74 15.75 4.28
N TYR A 392 15.92 15.29 5.22
CA TYR A 392 15.56 13.89 5.37
C TYR A 392 14.21 13.60 4.71
N ARG A 393 14.09 12.40 4.15
CA ARG A 393 12.91 11.98 3.40
C ARG A 393 11.99 11.07 4.19
N THR A 394 12.53 10.42 5.24
CA THR A 394 11.79 9.53 6.15
C THR A 394 12.16 9.84 7.59
N THR A 395 11.32 9.48 8.55
CA THR A 395 11.68 9.62 9.97
C THR A 395 12.80 8.66 10.37
N GLN A 396 12.99 7.57 9.63
CA GLN A 396 14.14 6.66 9.81
C GLN A 396 15.48 7.35 9.51
N ASP A 397 15.50 8.31 8.57
CA ASP A 397 16.72 9.02 8.20
C ASP A 397 17.36 9.75 9.40
N PHE A 398 16.54 10.17 10.39
CA PHE A 398 17.05 10.77 11.62
C PHE A 398 17.90 9.80 12.45
N ALA A 399 17.54 8.51 12.45
CA ALA A 399 18.27 7.49 13.18
C ALA A 399 19.43 6.86 12.37
N THR A 400 19.42 7.00 11.04
CA THR A 400 20.46 6.46 10.14
C THR A 400 21.42 7.56 9.69
N MET A 401 21.03 8.38 8.74
CA MET A 401 21.84 9.51 8.27
C MET A 401 22.11 10.54 9.38
N GLY A 402 21.13 10.73 10.28
CA GLY A 402 21.19 11.60 11.44
C GLY A 402 21.94 11.01 12.64
N ARG A 403 22.39 9.75 12.58
CA ARG A 403 23.08 9.07 13.68
C ARG A 403 24.21 9.91 14.33
N PRO A 404 25.04 10.67 13.59
CA PRO A 404 26.10 11.49 14.18
C PRO A 404 25.61 12.56 15.18
N TYR A 405 24.35 12.96 15.13
CA TYR A 405 23.79 13.93 16.09
C TYR A 405 23.43 13.26 17.42
N PHE A 406 23.10 11.97 17.38
CA PHE A 406 22.58 11.19 18.53
C PHE A 406 23.63 10.24 19.15
N SER A 407 24.71 9.94 18.43
CA SER A 407 25.75 8.99 18.86
C SER A 407 27.14 9.43 18.42
N ASP A 408 28.16 9.06 19.16
CA ASP A 408 29.58 9.20 18.76
C ASP A 408 30.09 7.95 18.00
N ASP A 409 29.30 6.89 17.97
CA ASP A 409 29.47 5.71 17.14
C ASP A 409 28.74 5.89 15.81
N PHE A 410 29.46 6.33 14.77
CA PHE A 410 28.98 6.52 13.40
C PHE A 410 30.10 6.27 12.39
N GLU A 411 29.71 5.94 11.17
CA GLU A 411 30.63 5.66 10.07
C GLU A 411 30.92 6.93 9.26
N TYR A 412 32.14 7.00 8.74
CA TYR A 412 32.55 8.02 7.79
C TYR A 412 32.35 7.53 6.37
N ASP A 413 31.63 8.30 5.56
CA ASP A 413 31.50 8.04 4.12
C ASP A 413 32.89 8.13 3.45
N PRO A 414 33.37 7.04 2.80
CA PRO A 414 34.67 7.04 2.12
C PRO A 414 34.80 8.13 1.05
N ASP A 415 33.71 8.44 0.35
CA ASP A 415 33.69 9.51 -0.66
C ASP A 415 33.80 10.90 -0.01
N ALA A 416 33.18 11.08 1.16
CA ALA A 416 33.33 12.32 1.93
C ALA A 416 34.77 12.51 2.41
N ILE A 417 35.42 11.47 2.94
CA ILE A 417 36.86 11.50 3.31
C ILE A 417 37.69 11.90 2.10
N LYS A 418 37.59 11.15 1.00
CA LYS A 418 38.35 11.36 -0.22
C LYS A 418 38.14 12.78 -0.80
N LYS A 419 36.95 13.34 -0.67
CA LYS A 419 36.61 14.67 -1.19
C LYS A 419 37.13 15.79 -0.30
N ASN A 420 36.91 15.69 1.02
CA ASN A 420 37.02 16.79 1.96
C ASN A 420 38.23 16.71 2.92
N LEU A 421 38.83 15.52 3.09
CA LEU A 421 39.98 15.30 4.00
C LEU A 421 41.29 14.96 3.25
N LYS A 422 41.39 15.26 1.97
CA LYS A 422 42.52 14.90 1.12
C LYS A 422 43.77 15.84 1.26
N ASP A 423 43.60 17.02 1.85
CA ASP A 423 44.69 18.01 2.03
C ASP A 423 45.47 17.64 3.29
N GLU A 424 46.76 17.27 3.14
CA GLU A 424 47.61 16.81 4.24
C GLU A 424 47.72 17.81 5.37
N ARG A 425 47.60 19.12 5.09
CA ARG A 425 47.66 20.18 6.12
C ARG A 425 46.53 20.04 7.15
N LEU A 426 45.44 19.34 6.82
CA LEU A 426 44.32 19.11 7.72
C LEU A 426 44.73 18.26 8.93
N LYS A 427 45.84 17.52 8.88
CA LYS A 427 46.39 16.80 10.03
C LYS A 427 46.68 17.74 11.23
N ASP A 428 47.19 18.91 10.94
CA ASP A 428 47.52 19.93 11.93
C ASP A 428 46.36 20.91 12.11
N LEU A 429 45.75 21.36 10.99
CA LEU A 429 44.71 22.37 11.01
C LEU A 429 43.44 21.94 11.77
N LEU A 430 43.03 20.68 11.71
CA LEU A 430 41.84 20.24 12.43
C LEU A 430 42.01 20.23 13.97
N PRO A 431 43.09 19.69 14.54
CA PRO A 431 43.33 19.78 15.98
C PRO A 431 43.51 21.23 16.48
N GLU A 432 44.22 22.08 15.72
CA GLU A 432 44.37 23.49 16.09
C GLU A 432 43.04 24.28 16.01
N LEU A 433 42.21 24.00 15.01
CA LEU A 433 40.83 24.52 14.94
C LEU A 433 40.02 24.09 16.15
N ALA A 434 40.14 22.83 16.54
CA ALA A 434 39.45 22.30 17.72
C ALA A 434 39.86 23.08 18.97
N ASP A 435 41.15 23.33 19.17
CA ASP A 435 41.66 24.11 20.31
C ASP A 435 41.18 25.57 20.30
N ARG A 436 41.07 26.18 19.10
CA ARG A 436 40.50 27.53 18.97
C ARG A 436 39.01 27.55 19.33
N LEU A 437 38.23 26.57 18.83
CA LEU A 437 36.80 26.45 19.16
C LEU A 437 36.58 26.11 20.66
N ALA A 438 37.52 25.41 21.31
CA ALA A 438 37.45 25.15 22.75
C ALA A 438 37.48 26.45 23.59
N LEU A 439 38.16 27.51 23.09
CA LEU A 439 38.33 28.79 23.77
C LEU A 439 37.21 29.82 23.50
N VAL A 440 36.28 29.52 22.62
CA VAL A 440 35.13 30.41 22.33
C VAL A 440 34.23 30.49 23.56
N GLU A 441 34.04 31.64 24.17
CA GLU A 441 33.27 31.81 25.41
C GLU A 441 31.79 31.46 25.16
N ASP A 442 31.12 32.19 24.28
CA ASP A 442 29.74 31.94 23.87
C ASP A 442 29.72 31.05 22.63
N PHE A 443 29.37 29.77 22.81
CA PHE A 443 29.43 28.76 21.74
C PHE A 443 28.21 28.87 20.81
N THR A 444 28.08 30.04 20.15
CA THR A 444 27.02 30.39 19.22
C THR A 444 27.45 30.19 17.77
N HIS A 445 26.47 30.21 16.85
CA HIS A 445 26.72 30.17 15.41
C HIS A 445 27.75 31.24 14.96
N ASP A 446 27.48 32.50 15.28
CA ASP A 446 28.30 33.63 14.83
C ASP A 446 29.70 33.63 15.44
N ALA A 447 29.81 33.28 16.72
CA ALA A 447 31.13 33.23 17.41
C ALA A 447 31.98 32.06 16.88
N THR A 448 31.41 30.89 16.63
CA THR A 448 32.13 29.76 16.05
C THR A 448 32.50 29.99 14.58
N GLU A 449 31.65 30.66 13.80
CA GLU A 449 31.97 31.10 12.44
C GLU A 449 33.13 32.11 12.43
N SER A 450 33.07 33.11 13.28
CA SER A 450 34.12 34.14 13.38
C SER A 450 35.46 33.50 13.76
N ALA A 451 35.49 32.59 14.73
CA ALA A 451 36.69 31.90 15.15
C ALA A 451 37.31 31.06 14.01
N LEU A 452 36.49 30.29 13.25
CA LEU A 452 36.99 29.51 12.11
C LEU A 452 37.52 30.42 10.99
N ARG A 453 36.84 31.51 10.66
CA ARG A 453 37.26 32.45 9.60
C ARG A 453 38.57 33.14 9.97
N ALA A 454 38.69 33.66 11.20
CA ALA A 454 39.93 34.27 11.68
C ALA A 454 41.11 33.27 11.64
N TYR A 455 40.85 32.03 12.05
CA TYR A 455 41.86 30.98 11.98
C TYR A 455 42.23 30.63 10.52
N SER A 456 41.29 30.60 9.60
CA SER A 456 41.57 30.34 8.18
C SER A 456 42.44 31.45 7.53
N GLU A 457 42.23 32.68 7.94
CA GLU A 457 43.05 33.86 7.48
C GLU A 457 44.47 33.77 8.06
N GLU A 458 44.59 33.48 9.35
CA GLU A 458 45.91 33.32 10.04
C GLU A 458 46.73 32.22 9.37
N GLN A 459 46.12 31.12 9.00
CA GLN A 459 46.78 29.96 8.35
C GLN A 459 46.93 30.13 6.82
N GLY A 460 46.41 31.18 6.22
CA GLY A 460 46.50 31.44 4.79
C GLY A 460 45.77 30.40 3.94
N VAL A 461 44.69 29.81 4.49
CA VAL A 461 43.87 28.80 3.80
C VAL A 461 42.46 29.34 3.52
N LYS A 462 41.79 28.80 2.50
CA LYS A 462 40.42 29.19 2.24
C LYS A 462 39.50 28.64 3.33
N ALA A 463 38.62 29.46 3.89
CA ALA A 463 37.63 29.04 4.89
C ALA A 463 36.80 27.81 4.44
N GLY A 464 36.47 27.69 3.13
CA GLY A 464 35.78 26.55 2.56
C GLY A 464 36.49 25.20 2.72
N LEU A 465 37.85 25.18 2.81
CA LEU A 465 38.62 23.98 3.12
C LEU A 465 38.28 23.50 4.52
N LEU A 466 38.38 24.38 5.52
CA LEU A 466 38.08 24.04 6.92
C LEU A 466 36.60 23.72 7.14
N ILE A 467 35.69 24.48 6.51
CA ILE A 467 34.23 24.22 6.62
C ILE A 467 33.87 22.83 6.13
N ASN A 468 34.37 22.43 4.96
CA ASN A 468 34.04 21.10 4.39
C ASN A 468 34.74 19.98 5.16
N ALA A 469 35.98 20.17 5.58
CA ALA A 469 36.70 19.20 6.39
C ALA A 469 36.03 19.02 7.77
N ALA A 470 35.69 20.13 8.45
CA ALA A 470 34.98 20.10 9.73
C ALA A 470 33.61 19.40 9.62
N ARG A 471 32.80 19.67 8.57
CA ARG A 471 31.56 18.98 8.33
C ARG A 471 31.77 17.46 8.29
N THR A 472 32.73 17.01 7.48
CA THR A 472 33.03 15.58 7.36
C THR A 472 33.55 15.02 8.68
N ALA A 473 34.43 15.75 9.39
CA ALA A 473 34.93 15.36 10.71
C ALA A 473 33.80 15.18 11.74
N LEU A 474 32.80 16.07 11.73
CA LEU A 474 31.72 16.10 12.71
C LEU A 474 30.61 15.09 12.43
N THR A 475 30.33 14.81 11.16
CA THR A 475 29.14 14.01 10.76
C THR A 475 29.46 12.78 9.91
N GLY A 476 30.70 12.61 9.47
CA GLY A 476 31.07 11.55 8.52
C GLY A 476 30.58 11.84 7.08
N GLN A 477 29.89 12.95 6.80
CA GLN A 477 29.20 13.21 5.54
C GLN A 477 29.79 14.43 4.79
N ALA A 478 29.71 14.40 3.44
CA ALA A 478 30.13 15.52 2.61
C ALA A 478 29.08 16.65 2.55
N VAL A 479 27.83 16.34 2.80
CA VAL A 479 26.66 17.22 2.68
C VAL A 479 25.83 17.17 3.94
N GLY A 480 25.26 18.28 4.38
CA GLY A 480 24.46 18.35 5.61
C GLY A 480 23.92 19.77 5.84
N PRO A 481 23.39 20.06 7.04
CA PRO A 481 23.02 21.41 7.49
C PRO A 481 24.19 22.40 7.43
N GLY A 482 23.95 23.65 7.76
CA GLY A 482 25.01 24.65 7.96
C GLY A 482 26.08 24.10 8.90
N MET A 483 27.37 24.28 8.55
CA MET A 483 28.44 23.70 9.37
C MET A 483 28.41 24.25 10.80
N PHE A 484 28.11 25.54 10.97
CA PHE A 484 28.05 26.18 12.28
C PHE A 484 26.79 25.74 13.07
N ASP A 485 25.67 25.46 12.38
CA ASP A 485 24.51 24.84 13.01
C ASP A 485 24.83 23.44 13.55
N ILE A 486 25.64 22.66 12.80
CA ILE A 486 26.13 21.35 13.25
C ILE A 486 26.97 21.52 14.50
N VAL A 487 27.93 22.46 14.50
CA VAL A 487 28.82 22.76 15.64
C VAL A 487 28.02 23.09 16.90
N VAL A 488 27.06 24.00 16.78
CA VAL A 488 26.23 24.41 17.92
C VAL A 488 25.34 23.27 18.42
N THR A 489 24.78 22.48 17.50
CA THR A 489 23.91 21.33 17.84
C THR A 489 24.69 20.24 18.57
N LEU A 490 25.89 19.91 18.12
CA LEU A 490 26.76 18.91 18.77
C LEU A 490 27.32 19.41 20.10
N GLY A 491 27.46 20.73 20.24
CA GLY A 491 28.08 21.36 21.40
C GLY A 491 29.61 21.28 21.41
N ARG A 492 30.22 22.06 22.25
CA ARG A 492 31.67 22.22 22.34
C ARG A 492 32.43 20.89 22.56
N PRO A 493 32.06 20.04 23.54
CA PRO A 493 32.82 18.82 23.81
C PRO A 493 32.94 17.88 22.63
N ARG A 494 31.79 17.57 21.97
CA ARG A 494 31.75 16.67 20.80
C ARG A 494 32.44 17.28 19.58
N THR A 495 32.31 18.59 19.39
CA THR A 495 32.97 19.28 18.28
C THR A 495 34.49 19.18 18.40
N VAL A 496 35.04 19.50 19.57
CA VAL A 496 36.49 19.45 19.82
C VAL A 496 37.05 18.04 19.67
N GLU A 497 36.39 17.05 20.28
CA GLU A 497 36.80 15.66 20.20
C GLU A 497 36.81 15.13 18.77
N ARG A 498 35.74 15.37 18.03
CA ARG A 498 35.60 14.83 16.67
C ARG A 498 36.54 15.49 15.67
N LEU A 499 36.81 16.79 15.79
CA LEU A 499 37.81 17.44 14.97
C LEU A 499 39.21 16.85 15.18
N LYS A 500 39.60 16.64 16.45
CA LYS A 500 40.89 15.99 16.80
C LYS A 500 40.96 14.56 16.27
N ARG A 501 39.88 13.78 16.46
CA ARG A 501 39.81 12.40 15.97
C ARG A 501 39.94 12.31 14.45
N ALA A 502 39.35 13.23 13.72
CA ALA A 502 39.33 13.20 12.26
C ALA A 502 40.70 13.49 11.62
N ALA A 503 41.66 14.07 12.34
CA ALA A 503 43.02 14.26 11.87
C ALA A 503 43.70 12.93 11.48
N ALA A 504 43.35 11.83 12.15
CA ALA A 504 43.82 10.49 11.82
C ALA A 504 43.25 9.90 10.53
N LEU A 505 42.19 10.52 9.96
CA LEU A 505 41.56 10.11 8.69
C LEU A 505 42.20 10.82 7.48
N VAL A 506 43.01 11.82 7.71
CA VAL A 506 43.73 12.57 6.66
C VAL A 506 44.87 11.68 6.14
N PRO A 507 45.01 11.47 4.82
CA PRO A 507 45.99 10.57 4.20
C PRO A 507 47.44 10.87 4.57
#